data_8fc84539550257e07c52770a5b7d48b0
#
_entry.id   8fc84539550257e07c52770a5b7d48b0
#
_cell.length_a   1.000
_cell.length_b   1.000
_cell.length_c   1.000
_cell.angle_alpha   90.00
_cell.angle_beta   90.00
_cell.angle_gamma   90.00
#
_symmetry.space_group_name_H-M   'P 1'
#
loop_
_entity.id
_entity.type
_entity.pdbx_description
1 polymer ?
#
loop_
_entity_poly.entity_id
_entity_poly.type
_entity_poly.pdbx_seq_one_letter_code
_entity_poly.pdbx_strand_id
1 'polypeptide(L)'
;MTSLPLIPRRVFFGNPDRAQVTISPDGTHLAWLAPRDGVLNVWVAPRERPADARPVTRDAGRGIRFYTWAYSGDILYIQDKGGDENWRVYSADIDTGEVGDLTPFEGVSAQIVGLSHHRPDEIVVAMNDRNPQYHDIYRVNLTSGERTLLLQHDRFIGVETDDDLAIRAAIQMTPAGGLDIYRLEGDDWALWQRFPAEDMLTASTAGFDKSGNVLYLRDSRDRDTAALVAIDLTTGARSLLAADERADADQVLRHPT
;
A
#
# COMPACT_ATOMS: atom_id res chain seq x y z
N MET A 1 10.20 -50.54 10.49
CA MET A 1 10.12 -49.09 10.65
C MET A 1 9.02 -48.59 9.71
N THR A 2 7.88 -48.18 10.24
CA THR A 2 6.81 -47.57 9.47
C THR A 2 7.27 -46.15 9.09
N SER A 3 7.51 -45.92 7.78
CA SER A 3 7.81 -44.58 7.29
C SER A 3 6.59 -43.70 7.52
N LEU A 4 6.77 -42.55 8.17
CA LEU A 4 5.72 -41.55 8.28
C LEU A 4 5.33 -41.07 6.84
N PRO A 5 4.04 -40.94 6.55
CA PRO A 5 3.62 -40.46 5.25
C PRO A 5 4.12 -39.02 5.03
N LEU A 6 4.65 -38.75 3.83
CA LEU A 6 5.05 -37.38 3.44
C LEU A 6 3.81 -36.48 3.38
N ILE A 7 3.93 -35.30 3.95
CA ILE A 7 2.88 -34.28 3.84
C ILE A 7 2.83 -33.80 2.36
N PRO A 8 1.67 -33.89 1.71
CA PRO A 8 1.55 -33.46 0.32
C PRO A 8 1.92 -31.97 0.14
N ARG A 9 2.64 -31.62 -0.94
CA ARG A 9 3.03 -30.24 -1.27
C ARG A 9 1.85 -29.26 -1.25
N ARG A 10 0.67 -29.69 -1.69
CA ARG A 10 -0.54 -28.86 -1.69
C ARG A 10 -0.94 -28.33 -0.31
N VAL A 11 -0.54 -29.01 0.77
CA VAL A 11 -0.82 -28.56 2.15
C VAL A 11 0.04 -27.35 2.51
N PHE A 12 1.27 -27.29 1.97
CA PHE A 12 2.19 -26.17 2.24
C PHE A 12 2.12 -25.06 1.21
N PHE A 13 1.83 -25.38 -0.06
CA PHE A 13 1.96 -24.47 -1.20
C PHE A 13 0.66 -24.31 -1.99
N GLY A 14 -0.44 -24.88 -1.53
CA GLY A 14 -1.74 -24.67 -2.13
C GLY A 14 -2.26 -23.26 -1.82
N ASN A 15 -3.03 -22.68 -2.74
CA ASN A 15 -3.72 -21.43 -2.49
C ASN A 15 -4.69 -21.61 -1.31
N PRO A 16 -4.83 -20.59 -0.45
CA PRO A 16 -5.83 -20.61 0.62
C PRO A 16 -7.25 -20.58 0.02
N ASP A 17 -8.21 -21.17 0.72
CA ASP A 17 -9.62 -21.08 0.34
C ASP A 17 -10.12 -19.64 0.38
N ARG A 18 -9.63 -18.86 1.35
CA ARG A 18 -9.87 -17.41 1.49
C ARG A 18 -8.69 -16.76 2.19
N ALA A 19 -8.29 -15.57 1.73
CA ALA A 19 -7.23 -14.77 2.35
C ALA A 19 -7.53 -13.27 2.25
N GLN A 20 -6.89 -12.48 3.11
CA GLN A 20 -6.92 -11.02 3.08
C GLN A 20 -8.36 -10.46 3.06
N VAL A 21 -9.19 -10.89 3.99
CA VAL A 21 -10.58 -10.40 4.09
C VAL A 21 -10.57 -8.94 4.55
N THR A 22 -11.24 -8.08 3.78
CA THR A 22 -11.38 -6.64 4.07
C THR A 22 -12.84 -6.21 3.94
N ILE A 23 -13.20 -5.11 4.59
CA ILE A 23 -14.51 -4.47 4.49
C ILE A 23 -14.41 -3.23 3.58
N SER A 24 -15.44 -2.97 2.78
CA SER A 24 -15.54 -1.75 1.97
C SER A 24 -15.57 -0.48 2.82
N PRO A 25 -15.15 0.68 2.30
CA PRO A 25 -15.14 1.93 3.06
C PRO A 25 -16.50 2.32 3.65
N ASP A 26 -17.59 2.01 2.97
CA ASP A 26 -18.97 2.24 3.41
C ASP A 26 -19.50 1.14 4.35
N GLY A 27 -18.71 0.07 4.58
CA GLY A 27 -19.06 -1.05 5.44
C GLY A 27 -20.14 -1.99 4.90
N THR A 28 -20.52 -1.89 3.63
CA THR A 28 -21.61 -2.68 3.05
C THR A 28 -21.17 -4.00 2.41
N HIS A 29 -19.90 -4.10 2.01
CA HIS A 29 -19.34 -5.26 1.32
C HIS A 29 -18.11 -5.83 2.02
N LEU A 30 -17.87 -7.12 1.81
CA LEU A 30 -16.61 -7.80 2.10
C LEU A 30 -15.91 -8.16 0.81
N ALA A 31 -14.58 -8.04 0.80
CA ALA A 31 -13.74 -8.57 -0.27
C ALA A 31 -12.70 -9.53 0.29
N TRP A 32 -12.26 -10.48 -0.52
CA TRP A 32 -11.18 -11.42 -0.18
C TRP A 32 -10.56 -12.04 -1.42
N LEU A 33 -9.36 -12.58 -1.27
CA LEU A 33 -8.75 -13.45 -2.26
C LEU A 33 -9.25 -14.88 -2.11
N ALA A 34 -9.70 -15.48 -3.21
CA ALA A 34 -10.04 -16.91 -3.26
C ALA A 34 -9.79 -17.47 -4.68
N PRO A 35 -9.55 -18.79 -4.80
CA PRO A 35 -9.36 -19.41 -6.11
C PRO A 35 -10.63 -19.35 -6.98
N ARG A 36 -10.42 -19.00 -8.24
CA ARG A 36 -11.35 -19.24 -9.34
C ARG A 36 -10.61 -20.12 -10.35
N ASP A 37 -11.07 -21.32 -10.59
CA ASP A 37 -10.41 -22.30 -11.46
C ASP A 37 -8.93 -22.55 -11.06
N GLY A 38 -8.65 -22.52 -9.75
CA GLY A 38 -7.30 -22.72 -9.20
C GLY A 38 -6.41 -21.48 -9.15
N VAL A 39 -6.86 -20.34 -9.69
CA VAL A 39 -6.11 -19.07 -9.73
C VAL A 39 -6.74 -18.07 -8.75
N LEU A 40 -5.92 -17.41 -7.92
CA LEU A 40 -6.41 -16.42 -6.97
C LEU A 40 -7.01 -15.21 -7.68
N ASN A 41 -8.22 -14.86 -7.30
CA ASN A 41 -8.96 -13.70 -7.76
C ASN A 41 -9.60 -12.96 -6.60
N VAL A 42 -10.01 -11.72 -6.80
CA VAL A 42 -10.75 -10.95 -5.80
C VAL A 42 -12.23 -11.30 -5.90
N TRP A 43 -12.80 -11.68 -4.77
CA TRP A 43 -14.21 -11.97 -4.59
C TRP A 43 -14.84 -10.90 -3.70
N VAL A 44 -16.09 -10.54 -4.00
CA VAL A 44 -16.86 -9.55 -3.24
C VAL A 44 -18.24 -10.14 -2.93
N ALA A 45 -18.74 -9.83 -1.74
CA ALA A 45 -20.10 -10.15 -1.31
C ALA A 45 -20.68 -9.02 -0.45
N PRO A 46 -22.02 -8.85 -0.42
CA PRO A 46 -22.66 -8.05 0.60
C PRO A 46 -22.28 -8.57 2.01
N ARG A 47 -21.93 -7.68 2.93
CA ARG A 47 -21.51 -8.05 4.30
C ARG A 47 -22.52 -8.96 5.00
N GLU A 48 -23.81 -8.67 4.84
CA GLU A 48 -24.91 -9.43 5.47
C GLU A 48 -25.19 -10.77 4.78
N ARG A 49 -24.65 -10.99 3.57
CA ARG A 49 -24.87 -12.20 2.77
C ARG A 49 -23.58 -12.68 2.11
N PRO A 50 -22.59 -13.15 2.88
CA PRO A 50 -21.30 -13.61 2.32
C PRO A 50 -21.43 -14.83 1.39
N ALA A 51 -22.56 -15.54 1.44
CA ALA A 51 -22.85 -16.66 0.52
C ALA A 51 -23.12 -16.19 -0.92
N ASP A 52 -23.50 -14.93 -1.14
CA ASP A 52 -23.76 -14.35 -2.45
C ASP A 52 -22.46 -13.85 -3.13
N ALA A 53 -21.31 -14.37 -2.71
CA ALA A 53 -20.02 -13.94 -3.21
C ALA A 53 -19.85 -14.21 -4.70
N ARG A 54 -19.24 -13.25 -5.39
CA ARG A 54 -18.88 -13.37 -6.80
C ARG A 54 -17.45 -12.83 -7.04
N PRO A 55 -16.73 -13.39 -8.02
CA PRO A 55 -15.45 -12.83 -8.42
C PRO A 55 -15.67 -11.53 -9.18
N VAL A 56 -14.91 -10.48 -8.83
CA VAL A 56 -14.90 -9.19 -9.54
C VAL A 56 -13.70 -9.08 -10.48
N THR A 57 -12.74 -10.00 -10.35
CA THR A 57 -11.59 -10.11 -11.26
C THR A 57 -11.59 -11.46 -11.97
N ARG A 58 -10.82 -11.57 -13.07
CA ARG A 58 -10.85 -12.76 -13.94
C ARG A 58 -9.43 -13.14 -14.39
N ASP A 59 -8.47 -13.10 -13.46
CA ASP A 59 -7.14 -13.59 -13.79
C ASP A 59 -7.17 -15.12 -13.99
N ALA A 60 -6.52 -15.56 -15.05
CA ALA A 60 -6.39 -16.99 -15.39
C ALA A 60 -4.90 -17.46 -15.37
N GLY A 61 -3.99 -16.58 -14.96
CA GLY A 61 -2.55 -16.82 -15.01
C GLY A 61 -1.93 -16.98 -13.64
N ARG A 62 -1.32 -15.91 -13.15
CA ARG A 62 -0.51 -15.91 -11.91
C ARG A 62 -1.32 -15.73 -10.62
N GLY A 63 -2.53 -15.23 -10.75
CA GLY A 63 -3.38 -14.86 -9.62
C GLY A 63 -3.07 -13.48 -9.05
N ILE A 64 -4.10 -12.86 -8.51
CA ILE A 64 -3.98 -11.59 -7.81
C ILE A 64 -3.50 -11.88 -6.39
N ARG A 65 -2.48 -11.16 -5.92
CA ARG A 65 -1.86 -11.36 -4.61
C ARG A 65 -2.05 -10.19 -3.66
N PHE A 66 -2.36 -9.04 -4.23
CA PHE A 66 -2.61 -7.80 -3.48
C PHE A 66 -3.81 -7.08 -4.07
N TYR A 67 -4.70 -6.62 -3.21
CA TYR A 67 -5.80 -5.71 -3.54
C TYR A 67 -6.09 -4.78 -2.36
N THR A 68 -6.78 -3.70 -2.64
CA THR A 68 -7.34 -2.79 -1.64
C THR A 68 -8.65 -2.19 -2.15
N TRP A 69 -9.42 -1.59 -1.26
CA TRP A 69 -10.57 -0.78 -1.63
C TRP A 69 -10.14 0.63 -1.98
N ALA A 70 -10.67 1.18 -3.07
CA ALA A 70 -10.75 2.62 -3.26
C ALA A 70 -11.90 3.18 -2.43
N TYR A 71 -11.85 4.46 -2.10
CA TYR A 71 -12.95 5.12 -1.39
C TYR A 71 -14.19 5.34 -2.29
N SER A 72 -14.07 5.25 -3.62
CA SER A 72 -15.17 5.16 -4.56
C SER A 72 -16.02 3.88 -4.42
N GLY A 73 -15.46 2.84 -3.77
CA GLY A 73 -16.07 1.52 -3.65
C GLY A 73 -15.52 0.49 -4.64
N ASP A 74 -14.63 0.89 -5.54
CA ASP A 74 -13.95 -0.02 -6.46
C ASP A 74 -12.88 -0.86 -5.76
N ILE A 75 -12.56 -2.01 -6.34
CA ILE A 75 -11.38 -2.78 -5.99
C ILE A 75 -10.19 -2.29 -6.81
N LEU A 76 -9.12 -1.92 -6.14
CA LEU A 76 -7.81 -1.68 -6.75
C LEU A 76 -6.93 -2.91 -6.56
N TYR A 77 -6.19 -3.31 -7.59
CA TYR A 77 -5.25 -4.40 -7.48
C TYR A 77 -4.03 -4.16 -8.37
N ILE A 78 -2.95 -4.85 -8.05
CA ILE A 78 -1.72 -4.83 -8.86
C ILE A 78 -1.49 -6.18 -9.48
N GLN A 79 -1.02 -6.19 -10.74
CA GLN A 79 -0.65 -7.40 -11.46
C GLN A 79 0.43 -7.12 -12.49
N ASP A 80 1.34 -8.09 -12.66
CA ASP A 80 2.34 -8.10 -13.71
C ASP A 80 1.88 -8.99 -14.89
N LYS A 81 2.52 -8.83 -16.03
CA LYS A 81 2.20 -9.61 -17.21
C LYS A 81 3.20 -10.77 -17.38
N GLY A 82 2.77 -11.97 -16.98
CA GLY A 82 3.55 -13.18 -17.21
C GLY A 82 4.84 -13.30 -16.38
N GLY A 83 5.01 -12.49 -15.32
CA GLY A 83 6.17 -12.51 -14.46
C GLY A 83 7.27 -11.54 -14.86
N ASP A 84 6.93 -10.51 -15.62
CA ASP A 84 7.87 -9.47 -16.06
C ASP A 84 8.18 -8.44 -14.95
N GLU A 85 7.48 -8.55 -13.80
CA GLU A 85 7.60 -7.65 -12.63
C GLU A 85 7.31 -6.16 -12.93
N ASN A 86 6.80 -5.87 -14.12
CA ASN A 86 6.25 -4.56 -14.46
C ASN A 86 4.81 -4.48 -13.96
N TRP A 87 4.69 -4.21 -12.66
CA TRP A 87 3.41 -4.17 -11.96
C TRP A 87 2.54 -3.03 -12.47
N ARG A 88 1.30 -3.34 -12.85
CA ARG A 88 0.31 -2.35 -13.25
C ARG A 88 -0.78 -2.25 -12.19
N VAL A 89 -1.34 -1.07 -12.08
CA VAL A 89 -2.49 -0.79 -11.21
C VAL A 89 -3.76 -0.90 -12.03
N TYR A 90 -4.69 -1.69 -11.53
CA TYR A 90 -6.02 -1.88 -12.11
C TYR A 90 -7.09 -1.45 -11.14
N SER A 91 -8.24 -0.99 -11.68
CA SER A 91 -9.49 -0.84 -10.95
C SER A 91 -10.50 -1.87 -11.43
N ALA A 92 -11.35 -2.37 -10.54
CA ALA A 92 -12.48 -3.22 -10.87
C ALA A 92 -13.73 -2.66 -10.17
N ASP A 93 -14.71 -2.25 -10.97
CA ASP A 93 -16.03 -1.86 -10.51
C ASP A 93 -16.76 -3.10 -9.94
N ILE A 94 -17.19 -3.02 -8.69
CA ILE A 94 -17.80 -4.17 -8.02
C ILE A 94 -19.21 -4.45 -8.51
N ASP A 95 -19.93 -3.53 -9.14
CA ASP A 95 -21.29 -3.71 -9.62
C ASP A 95 -21.34 -4.26 -11.04
N THR A 96 -20.55 -3.69 -11.93
CA THR A 96 -20.50 -4.08 -13.35
C THR A 96 -19.49 -5.20 -13.64
N GLY A 97 -18.42 -5.28 -12.84
CA GLY A 97 -17.26 -6.15 -13.06
C GLY A 97 -16.37 -5.66 -14.21
N GLU A 98 -16.51 -4.39 -14.61
CA GLU A 98 -15.61 -3.75 -15.56
C GLU A 98 -14.26 -3.53 -14.91
N VAL A 99 -13.18 -3.76 -15.68
CA VAL A 99 -11.80 -3.62 -15.24
C VAL A 99 -11.12 -2.57 -16.09
N GLY A 100 -10.56 -1.55 -15.43
CA GLY A 100 -9.73 -0.50 -16.03
C GLY A 100 -8.25 -0.72 -15.73
N ASP A 101 -7.37 -0.58 -16.74
CA ASP A 101 -5.92 -0.47 -16.54
C ASP A 101 -5.57 1.01 -16.33
N LEU A 102 -5.18 1.37 -15.11
CA LEU A 102 -4.87 2.75 -14.73
C LEU A 102 -3.44 3.17 -15.11
N THR A 103 -2.57 2.19 -15.37
CA THR A 103 -1.16 2.40 -15.73
C THR A 103 -0.76 1.59 -16.97
N PRO A 104 -1.38 1.82 -18.14
CA PRO A 104 -1.25 0.99 -19.34
C PRO A 104 0.07 1.25 -20.11
N PHE A 105 1.21 1.13 -19.40
CA PHE A 105 2.54 1.36 -19.99
C PHE A 105 3.35 0.08 -20.00
N GLU A 106 4.02 -0.19 -21.12
CA GLU A 106 4.93 -1.33 -21.24
C GLU A 106 6.28 -1.00 -20.59
N GLY A 107 6.84 -1.97 -19.86
CA GLY A 107 8.13 -1.82 -19.20
C GLY A 107 8.10 -0.87 -17.98
N VAL A 108 6.90 -0.49 -17.51
CA VAL A 108 6.73 0.41 -16.36
C VAL A 108 6.18 -0.38 -15.18
N SER A 109 6.80 -0.20 -14.02
CA SER A 109 6.30 -0.69 -12.74
C SER A 109 5.61 0.43 -11.99
N ALA A 110 4.40 0.16 -11.51
CA ALA A 110 3.58 1.10 -10.75
C ALA A 110 3.21 0.55 -9.37
N GLN A 111 3.03 1.46 -8.41
CA GLN A 111 2.65 1.15 -7.04
C GLN A 111 1.57 2.14 -6.57
N ILE A 112 0.61 1.66 -5.77
CA ILE A 112 -0.36 2.53 -5.10
C ILE A 112 0.32 3.07 -3.85
N VAL A 113 0.40 4.40 -3.72
CA VAL A 113 1.05 5.08 -2.58
C VAL A 113 0.10 5.93 -1.74
N GLY A 114 -1.06 6.32 -2.27
CA GLY A 114 -2.01 7.15 -1.53
C GLY A 114 -3.47 6.89 -1.90
N LEU A 115 -4.31 6.82 -0.88
CA LEU A 115 -5.77 6.71 -0.96
C LEU A 115 -6.37 7.68 0.05
N SER A 116 -7.45 8.36 -0.29
CA SER A 116 -8.11 9.29 0.63
C SER A 116 -9.63 9.28 0.48
N HIS A 117 -10.30 9.38 1.64
CA HIS A 117 -11.73 9.56 1.71
C HIS A 117 -12.19 10.98 1.31
N HIS A 118 -11.28 11.98 1.34
CA HIS A 118 -11.55 13.32 0.82
C HIS A 118 -11.59 13.34 -0.71
N ARG A 119 -10.91 12.40 -1.36
CA ARG A 119 -10.80 12.28 -2.83
C ARG A 119 -11.09 10.84 -3.26
N PRO A 120 -12.34 10.39 -3.11
CA PRO A 120 -12.70 8.98 -3.31
C PRO A 120 -12.42 8.48 -4.74
N ASP A 121 -12.50 9.36 -5.73
CA ASP A 121 -12.30 9.04 -7.15
C ASP A 121 -10.86 9.24 -7.63
N GLU A 122 -9.91 9.52 -6.72
CA GLU A 122 -8.51 9.74 -7.05
C GLU A 122 -7.61 8.86 -6.20
N ILE A 123 -6.49 8.44 -6.78
CA ILE A 123 -5.41 7.74 -6.08
C ILE A 123 -4.07 8.37 -6.40
N VAL A 124 -3.08 8.17 -5.55
CA VAL A 124 -1.69 8.48 -5.87
C VAL A 124 -0.96 7.20 -6.21
N VAL A 125 -0.27 7.21 -7.36
CA VAL A 125 0.58 6.12 -7.83
C VAL A 125 2.00 6.58 -8.04
N ALA A 126 2.96 5.71 -7.79
CA ALA A 126 4.35 5.89 -8.14
C ALA A 126 4.66 5.05 -9.37
N MET A 127 5.31 5.61 -10.40
CA MET A 127 5.65 4.93 -11.66
C MET A 127 7.08 5.24 -12.09
N ASN A 128 7.81 4.21 -12.57
CA ASN A 128 9.17 4.36 -13.09
C ASN A 128 9.20 4.61 -14.61
N ASP A 129 8.20 5.32 -15.13
CA ASP A 129 7.98 5.54 -16.57
C ASP A 129 9.06 6.41 -17.24
N ARG A 130 9.72 7.29 -16.49
CA ARG A 130 10.81 8.14 -16.96
C ARG A 130 12.20 7.55 -16.68
N ASN A 131 12.38 7.03 -15.46
CA ASN A 131 13.66 6.50 -14.98
C ASN A 131 13.44 5.13 -14.33
N PRO A 132 14.01 4.04 -14.86
CA PRO A 132 13.80 2.69 -14.31
C PRO A 132 14.18 2.52 -12.82
N GLN A 133 15.01 3.41 -12.29
CA GLN A 133 15.49 3.34 -10.89
C GLN A 133 14.60 4.11 -9.91
N TYR A 134 13.83 5.09 -10.39
CA TYR A 134 13.03 5.99 -9.56
C TYR A 134 11.61 6.10 -10.08
N HIS A 135 10.68 6.23 -9.17
CA HIS A 135 9.25 6.31 -9.48
C HIS A 135 8.78 7.75 -9.33
N ASP A 136 8.43 8.38 -10.42
CA ASP A 136 7.74 9.67 -10.40
C ASP A 136 6.32 9.49 -9.83
N ILE A 137 5.80 10.50 -9.16
CA ILE A 137 4.53 10.41 -8.41
C ILE A 137 3.42 11.10 -9.18
N TYR A 138 2.33 10.37 -9.40
CA TYR A 138 1.18 10.83 -10.14
C TYR A 138 -0.10 10.71 -9.33
N ARG A 139 -1.00 11.64 -9.49
CA ARG A 139 -2.40 11.49 -9.11
C ARG A 139 -3.18 10.98 -10.31
N VAL A 140 -4.00 9.95 -10.11
CA VAL A 140 -4.78 9.29 -11.15
C VAL A 140 -6.24 9.35 -10.78
N ASN A 141 -7.08 9.79 -11.71
CA ASN A 141 -8.53 9.73 -11.57
C ASN A 141 -9.03 8.34 -11.98
N LEU A 142 -9.80 7.69 -11.12
CA LEU A 142 -10.24 6.30 -11.32
C LEU A 142 -11.23 6.13 -12.48
N THR A 143 -12.04 7.16 -12.74
CA THR A 143 -13.07 7.12 -13.80
C THR A 143 -12.50 7.46 -15.17
N SER A 144 -11.72 8.54 -15.27
CA SER A 144 -11.21 9.01 -16.56
C SER A 144 -9.84 8.41 -16.93
N GLY A 145 -9.10 7.88 -15.96
CA GLY A 145 -7.71 7.48 -16.12
C GLY A 145 -6.75 8.66 -16.31
N GLU A 146 -7.23 9.91 -16.16
CA GLU A 146 -6.39 11.11 -16.28
C GLU A 146 -5.33 11.12 -15.19
N ARG A 147 -4.10 11.49 -15.57
CA ARG A 147 -2.93 11.53 -14.68
C ARG A 147 -2.36 12.92 -14.59
N THR A 148 -2.11 13.34 -13.37
CA THR A 148 -1.42 14.61 -13.06
C THR A 148 -0.10 14.29 -12.37
N LEU A 149 1.02 14.74 -12.90
CA LEU A 149 2.33 14.63 -12.26
C LEU A 149 2.34 15.49 -10.99
N LEU A 150 2.62 14.88 -9.84
CA LEU A 150 2.75 15.55 -8.56
C LEU A 150 4.21 15.82 -8.20
N LEU A 151 5.10 14.84 -8.47
CA LEU A 151 6.52 14.95 -8.16
C LEU A 151 7.35 14.17 -9.16
N GLN A 152 8.30 14.85 -9.82
CA GLN A 152 9.37 14.23 -10.58
C GLN A 152 10.65 14.28 -9.76
N HIS A 153 11.35 13.14 -9.66
CA HIS A 153 12.58 13.06 -8.87
C HIS A 153 13.50 11.92 -9.29
N ASP A 154 14.78 11.99 -8.88
CA ASP A 154 15.81 10.94 -9.03
C ASP A 154 16.47 10.64 -7.69
N ARG A 155 15.67 10.49 -6.60
CA ARG A 155 16.22 10.50 -5.26
C ARG A 155 15.47 9.61 -4.26
N PHE A 156 14.15 9.66 -4.23
CA PHE A 156 13.35 9.05 -3.18
C PHE A 156 12.96 7.61 -3.52
N ILE A 157 12.77 6.79 -2.51
CA ILE A 157 12.26 5.42 -2.63
C ILE A 157 10.77 5.33 -2.28
N GLY A 158 10.19 6.39 -1.73
CA GLY A 158 8.78 6.48 -1.37
C GLY A 158 8.38 7.89 -0.95
N VAL A 159 7.09 8.13 -0.88
CA VAL A 159 6.49 9.38 -0.40
C VAL A 159 5.32 9.07 0.52
N GLU A 160 4.98 10.03 1.39
CA GLU A 160 3.78 10.02 2.21
C GLU A 160 2.87 11.17 1.81
N THR A 161 1.58 10.86 1.65
CA THR A 161 0.54 11.84 1.34
C THR A 161 -0.39 12.06 2.54
N ASP A 162 -0.94 13.26 2.64
CA ASP A 162 -2.05 13.55 3.56
C ASP A 162 -3.42 13.18 2.95
N ASP A 163 -4.50 13.47 3.67
CA ASP A 163 -5.86 13.16 3.23
C ASP A 163 -6.33 14.00 2.01
N ASP A 164 -5.62 15.04 1.64
CA ASP A 164 -5.85 15.78 0.38
C ASP A 164 -5.04 15.23 -0.80
N LEU A 165 -4.33 14.10 -0.59
CA LEU A 165 -3.39 13.48 -1.52
C LEU A 165 -2.21 14.41 -1.89
N ALA A 166 -1.90 15.37 -1.02
CA ALA A 166 -0.73 16.20 -1.15
C ALA A 166 0.50 15.49 -0.57
N ILE A 167 1.62 15.50 -1.29
CA ILE A 167 2.87 14.92 -0.82
C ILE A 167 3.43 15.79 0.30
N ARG A 168 3.63 15.21 1.48
CA ARG A 168 4.09 15.92 2.68
C ARG A 168 5.48 15.47 3.15
N ALA A 169 5.81 14.22 2.89
CA ALA A 169 7.12 13.67 3.22
C ALA A 169 7.64 12.77 2.10
N ALA A 170 8.97 12.62 2.02
CA ALA A 170 9.64 11.74 1.08
C ALA A 170 10.75 10.96 1.80
N ILE A 171 10.97 9.73 1.37
CA ILE A 171 11.87 8.78 2.01
C ILE A 171 13.02 8.48 1.07
N GLN A 172 14.24 8.56 1.57
CA GLN A 172 15.46 8.26 0.84
C GLN A 172 16.28 7.21 1.59
N MET A 173 16.78 6.21 0.86
CA MET A 173 17.81 5.32 1.40
C MET A 173 19.15 6.03 1.40
N THR A 174 19.87 5.96 2.52
CA THR A 174 21.22 6.53 2.62
C THR A 174 22.26 5.55 2.04
N PRO A 175 23.43 6.03 1.57
CA PRO A 175 24.51 5.15 1.13
C PRO A 175 25.02 4.18 2.22
N ALA A 176 24.80 4.51 3.48
CA ALA A 176 25.15 3.67 4.63
C ALA A 176 24.08 2.59 4.94
N GLY A 177 22.97 2.53 4.17
CA GLY A 177 21.89 1.55 4.37
C GLY A 177 20.80 1.98 5.35
N GLY A 178 20.82 3.21 5.86
CA GLY A 178 19.77 3.78 6.69
C GLY A 178 18.69 4.48 5.88
N LEU A 179 17.71 5.11 6.56
CA LEU A 179 16.64 5.88 5.95
C LEU A 179 16.68 7.35 6.41
N ASP A 180 16.54 8.26 5.46
CA ASP A 180 16.29 9.67 5.70
C ASP A 180 14.85 10.01 5.29
N ILE A 181 14.10 10.67 6.18
CA ILE A 181 12.79 11.22 5.88
C ILE A 181 12.95 12.72 5.71
N TYR A 182 12.49 13.20 4.58
CA TYR A 182 12.44 14.61 4.22
C TYR A 182 11.02 15.12 4.33
N ARG A 183 10.85 16.35 4.78
CA ARG A 183 9.58 17.07 4.71
C ARG A 183 9.67 18.20 3.68
N LEU A 184 8.55 18.54 3.09
CA LEU A 184 8.46 19.66 2.17
C LEU A 184 8.39 20.97 2.96
N GLU A 185 9.32 21.92 2.68
CA GLU A 185 9.37 23.26 3.23
C GLU A 185 9.35 24.27 2.07
N GLY A 186 8.17 24.84 1.78
CA GLY A 186 7.97 25.59 0.55
C GLY A 186 8.11 24.65 -0.65
N ASP A 187 9.06 24.94 -1.54
CA ASP A 187 9.36 24.10 -2.72
C ASP A 187 10.57 23.18 -2.52
N ASP A 188 11.20 23.21 -1.33
CA ASP A 188 12.43 22.48 -1.03
C ASP A 188 12.20 21.29 -0.08
N TRP A 189 13.05 20.27 -0.22
CA TRP A 189 13.05 19.10 0.64
C TRP A 189 14.09 19.25 1.76
N ALA A 190 13.63 19.44 2.99
CA ALA A 190 14.47 19.51 4.18
C ALA A 190 14.57 18.14 4.88
N LEU A 191 15.81 17.71 5.20
CA LEU A 191 16.00 16.52 6.03
C LEU A 191 15.33 16.74 7.40
N TRP A 192 14.44 15.81 7.78
CA TRP A 192 13.68 15.95 9.01
C TRP A 192 13.93 14.83 10.02
N GLN A 193 14.00 13.58 9.58
CA GLN A 193 14.30 12.44 10.43
C GLN A 193 15.38 11.58 9.78
N ARG A 194 16.26 11.00 10.59
CA ARG A 194 17.30 10.06 10.14
C ARG A 194 17.23 8.79 10.96
N PHE A 195 17.25 7.65 10.29
CA PHE A 195 17.32 6.32 10.86
C PHE A 195 18.61 5.66 10.39
N PRO A 196 19.48 5.21 11.32
CA PRO A 196 20.71 4.50 10.95
C PRO A 196 20.37 3.11 10.36
N ALA A 197 21.38 2.43 9.81
CA ALA A 197 21.20 1.18 9.10
C ALA A 197 20.64 0.05 9.99
N GLU A 198 21.00 0.03 11.26
CA GLU A 198 20.50 -0.93 12.26
C GLU A 198 19.00 -0.83 12.50
N ASP A 199 18.40 0.34 12.33
CA ASP A 199 16.97 0.58 12.52
C ASP A 199 16.16 0.49 11.23
N MET A 200 16.79 0.31 10.06
CA MET A 200 16.15 0.40 8.77
C MET A 200 14.97 -0.59 8.59
N LEU A 201 15.09 -1.80 9.14
CA LEU A 201 14.05 -2.83 9.02
C LEU A 201 12.85 -2.63 9.97
N THR A 202 13.05 -1.87 11.04
CA THR A 202 12.05 -1.62 12.08
C THR A 202 11.49 -0.20 12.03
N ALA A 203 12.10 0.69 11.23
CA ALA A 203 11.65 2.05 11.01
C ALA A 203 10.77 2.16 9.77
N SER A 204 9.62 2.80 9.89
CA SER A 204 8.73 3.13 8.76
C SER A 204 7.77 4.23 9.12
N THR A 205 7.25 4.91 8.11
CA THR A 205 6.10 5.79 8.24
C THR A 205 4.82 4.97 8.43
N ALA A 206 3.85 5.52 9.16
CA ALA A 206 2.54 4.93 9.39
C ALA A 206 1.40 5.91 9.03
N GLY A 207 1.71 6.89 8.17
CA GLY A 207 0.78 7.89 7.66
C GLY A 207 0.55 9.07 8.59
N PHE A 208 -0.21 10.04 8.10
CA PHE A 208 -0.53 11.26 8.83
C PHE A 208 -1.79 11.14 9.69
N ASP A 209 -1.92 12.01 10.67
CA ASP A 209 -3.20 12.28 11.33
C ASP A 209 -4.15 13.03 10.36
N LYS A 210 -5.41 13.21 10.78
CA LYS A 210 -6.43 13.88 9.96
C LYS A 210 -6.13 15.35 9.65
N SER A 211 -5.30 15.99 10.45
CA SER A 211 -4.88 17.38 10.20
C SER A 211 -3.74 17.49 9.19
N GLY A 212 -3.07 16.38 8.86
CA GLY A 212 -1.84 16.34 8.08
C GLY A 212 -0.64 16.97 8.79
N ASN A 213 -0.74 17.27 10.07
CA ASN A 213 0.34 17.93 10.84
C ASN A 213 1.10 16.99 11.76
N VAL A 214 0.61 15.78 11.99
CA VAL A 214 1.29 14.77 12.80
C VAL A 214 1.58 13.55 11.93
N LEU A 215 2.85 13.17 11.82
CA LEU A 215 3.24 11.93 11.18
C LEU A 215 3.43 10.84 12.23
N TYR A 216 2.81 9.69 12.00
CA TYR A 216 3.03 8.49 12.78
C TYR A 216 4.20 7.71 12.20
N LEU A 217 5.06 7.19 13.08
CA LEU A 217 6.24 6.41 12.72
C LEU A 217 6.33 5.16 13.59
N ARG A 218 6.82 4.08 13.01
CA ARG A 218 7.49 3.01 13.77
C ARG A 218 8.95 3.42 13.93
N ASP A 219 9.47 3.37 15.14
CA ASP A 219 10.77 3.90 15.49
C ASP A 219 11.44 3.04 16.56
N SER A 220 12.58 2.44 16.22
CA SER A 220 13.39 1.62 17.13
C SER A 220 14.64 2.33 17.62
N ARG A 221 14.87 3.58 17.24
CA ARG A 221 16.06 4.33 17.69
C ARG A 221 16.15 4.36 19.22
N ASP A 222 17.33 4.05 19.74
CA ASP A 222 17.62 3.98 21.19
C ASP A 222 16.78 2.92 21.94
N ARG A 223 16.30 1.87 21.22
CA ARG A 223 15.44 0.81 21.75
C ARG A 223 15.79 -0.53 21.11
N ASP A 224 15.45 -1.63 21.81
CA ASP A 224 15.56 -3.00 21.31
C ASP A 224 14.34 -3.39 20.42
N THR A 225 13.20 -2.76 20.68
CA THR A 225 11.94 -3.01 19.94
C THR A 225 11.39 -1.72 19.36
N ALA A 226 10.77 -1.80 18.17
CA ALA A 226 10.11 -0.66 17.54
C ALA A 226 8.88 -0.20 18.33
N ALA A 227 8.76 1.10 18.52
CA ALA A 227 7.61 1.75 19.12
C ALA A 227 6.81 2.52 18.07
N LEU A 228 5.51 2.70 18.31
CA LEU A 228 4.71 3.67 17.59
C LEU A 228 4.85 5.05 18.22
N VAL A 229 5.30 6.01 17.43
CA VAL A 229 5.47 7.41 17.85
C VAL A 229 4.70 8.36 16.94
N ALA A 230 4.26 9.49 17.48
CA ALA A 230 3.71 10.61 16.74
C ALA A 230 4.71 11.77 16.77
N ILE A 231 4.95 12.40 15.63
CA ILE A 231 5.80 13.58 15.54
C ILE A 231 5.03 14.73 14.89
N ASP A 232 4.92 15.83 15.60
CA ASP A 232 4.33 17.06 15.09
C ASP A 232 5.27 17.72 14.07
N LEU A 233 4.81 17.98 12.87
CA LEU A 233 5.62 18.52 11.77
C LEU A 233 6.05 19.97 12.03
N THR A 234 5.26 20.72 12.78
CA THR A 234 5.51 22.14 13.02
C THR A 234 6.54 22.36 14.13
N THR A 235 6.35 21.65 15.24
CA THR A 235 7.19 21.82 16.44
C THR A 235 8.31 20.82 16.53
N GLY A 236 8.23 19.70 15.81
CA GLY A 236 9.13 18.56 15.97
C GLY A 236 8.90 17.76 17.26
N ALA A 237 7.86 18.10 18.04
CA ALA A 237 7.56 17.41 19.28
C ALA A 237 7.23 15.93 19.02
N ARG A 238 7.86 15.04 19.76
CA ARG A 238 7.70 13.59 19.67
C ARG A 238 6.92 13.07 20.87
N SER A 239 5.91 12.24 20.61
CA SER A 239 5.10 11.57 21.61
C SER A 239 5.13 10.07 21.40
N LEU A 240 5.41 9.31 22.47
CA LEU A 240 5.30 7.85 22.46
C LEU A 240 3.83 7.46 22.58
N LEU A 241 3.33 6.68 21.62
CA LEU A 241 1.94 6.21 21.60
C LEU A 241 1.81 4.77 22.12
N ALA A 242 2.69 3.88 21.69
CA ALA A 242 2.71 2.49 22.11
C ALA A 242 4.12 1.91 22.02
N ALA A 243 4.47 1.06 22.98
CA ALA A 243 5.71 0.30 23.00
C ALA A 243 5.54 -0.95 23.86
N ASP A 244 6.29 -1.98 23.53
CA ASP A 244 6.47 -3.18 24.32
C ASP A 244 7.98 -3.49 24.46
N GLU A 245 8.40 -4.12 25.55
CA GLU A 245 9.83 -4.44 25.78
C GLU A 245 10.27 -5.71 25.05
N ARG A 246 9.36 -6.52 24.54
CA ARG A 246 9.61 -7.84 23.97
C ARG A 246 9.13 -8.00 22.54
N ALA A 247 8.36 -7.06 22.03
CA ALA A 247 7.78 -7.13 20.69
C ALA A 247 7.78 -5.74 20.01
N ASP A 248 8.02 -5.76 18.71
CA ASP A 248 7.89 -4.56 17.87
C ASP A 248 6.43 -4.14 17.72
N ALA A 249 6.18 -2.83 17.66
CA ALA A 249 4.95 -2.30 17.10
C ALA A 249 5.00 -2.54 15.58
N ASP A 250 4.21 -3.49 15.08
CA ASP A 250 4.29 -3.92 13.67
C ASP A 250 3.19 -3.28 12.82
N GLN A 251 1.93 -3.62 13.05
CA GLN A 251 0.82 -3.10 12.25
C GLN A 251 0.08 -1.99 12.97
N VAL A 252 -0.22 -0.92 12.22
CA VAL A 252 -1.03 0.20 12.69
C VAL A 252 -2.34 0.21 11.92
N LEU A 253 -3.45 0.04 12.63
CA LEU A 253 -4.78 0.24 12.05
C LEU A 253 -5.26 1.64 12.41
N ARG A 254 -5.51 2.43 11.38
CA ARG A 254 -6.01 3.80 11.52
C ARG A 254 -7.43 3.90 10.98
N HIS A 255 -8.31 4.53 11.75
CA HIS A 255 -9.65 4.85 11.25
C HIS A 255 -9.52 5.94 10.18
N PRO A 256 -10.11 5.78 9.00
CA PRO A 256 -9.91 6.71 7.88
C PRO A 256 -10.61 8.06 8.09
N THR A 257 -11.66 8.11 8.92
CA THR A 257 -12.47 9.32 9.16
C THR A 257 -12.52 9.73 10.62
#